data_940447e1cb2c6a5b771f2e3447e4052c
#
_entry.id   940447e1cb2c6a5b771f2e3447e4052c
#
_cell.length_a   1.000
_cell.length_b   1.000
_cell.length_c   1.000
_cell.angle_alpha   90.00
_cell.angle_beta   90.00
_cell.angle_gamma   90.00
#
_symmetry.space_group_name_H-M   'P 1'
#
loop_
_entity.id
_entity.type
_entity.pdbx_description
1 polymer ?
#
loop_
_entity_poly.entity_id
_entity_poly.type
_entity_poly.pdbx_seq_one_letter_code
_entity_poly.pdbx_strand_id
1 'polypeptide(L)'
;MSAARPTWNVGDELEERTLPPVTRSQLTKYAEASGDYNPIHTSDEAAEEAGLPGVIAHGMLIAATMGLLLSTYLELGYIREIRSRFSGMVYPGDELTVGGRATGTEDTPEGRLYTFDVYARKGKDVVVSGMMSFFMFEDRARVGCPKRS
;
A
#
# COMPACT_ATOMS: atom_id res chain seq x y z
N MET A 1 1.63 11.92 17.74
CA MET A 1 2.58 12.86 17.14
C MET A 1 2.23 13.02 15.67
N SER A 2 2.06 14.25 15.24
CA SER A 2 1.89 14.55 13.80
C SER A 2 3.22 14.26 13.10
N ALA A 3 3.18 13.51 11.99
CA ALA A 3 4.35 13.31 11.16
C ALA A 3 4.83 14.66 10.61
N ALA A 4 6.13 14.86 10.54
CA ALA A 4 6.68 16.04 9.87
C ALA A 4 6.20 16.05 8.41
N ARG A 5 5.85 17.23 7.90
CA ARG A 5 5.38 17.40 6.52
C ARG A 5 6.52 17.09 5.54
N PRO A 6 6.44 16.01 4.78
CA PRO A 6 7.48 15.66 3.82
C PRO A 6 7.37 16.54 2.57
N THR A 7 8.49 16.64 1.88
CA THR A 7 8.54 17.14 0.50
C THR A 7 9.32 16.12 -0.31
N TRP A 8 8.68 15.56 -1.33
CA TRP A 8 9.33 14.62 -2.23
C TRP A 8 9.61 15.27 -3.57
N ASN A 9 10.83 15.10 -4.05
CA ASN A 9 11.22 15.47 -5.40
C ASN A 9 11.15 14.25 -6.31
N VAL A 10 10.97 14.45 -7.60
CA VAL A 10 11.05 13.34 -8.57
C VAL A 10 12.40 12.66 -8.45
N GLY A 11 12.37 11.34 -8.29
CA GLY A 11 13.55 10.51 -8.06
C GLY A 11 13.80 10.14 -6.61
N ASP A 12 13.16 10.81 -5.64
CA ASP A 12 13.29 10.46 -4.23
C ASP A 12 12.68 9.09 -3.95
N GLU A 13 13.40 8.27 -3.19
CA GLU A 13 12.92 6.98 -2.74
C GLU A 13 12.17 7.11 -1.42
N LEU A 14 11.07 6.37 -1.31
CA LEU A 14 10.41 6.14 -0.03
C LEU A 14 11.20 5.12 0.77
N GLU A 15 11.29 5.32 2.08
CA GLU A 15 11.93 4.36 2.97
C GLU A 15 11.22 3.02 2.88
N GLU A 16 11.97 1.97 2.54
CA GLU A 16 11.45 0.62 2.50
C GLU A 16 10.97 0.17 3.88
N ARG A 17 9.88 -0.59 3.90
CA ARG A 17 9.36 -1.24 5.10
C ARG A 17 9.27 -2.74 4.88
N THR A 18 9.92 -3.49 5.76
CA THR A 18 9.75 -4.93 5.83
C THR A 18 8.66 -5.25 6.84
N LEU A 19 7.65 -5.99 6.39
CA LEU A 19 6.48 -6.34 7.17
C LEU A 19 6.68 -7.68 7.87
N PRO A 20 5.98 -7.93 8.98
CA PRO A 20 5.96 -9.26 9.58
C PRO A 20 5.51 -10.33 8.57
N PRO A 21 5.98 -11.58 8.71
CA PRO A 21 5.55 -12.66 7.83
C PRO A 21 4.03 -12.79 7.76
N VAL A 22 3.52 -13.08 6.58
CA VAL A 22 2.09 -13.32 6.36
C VAL A 22 1.65 -14.54 7.17
N THR A 23 0.55 -14.43 7.90
CA THR A 23 -0.01 -15.51 8.71
C THR A 23 -1.36 -15.99 8.19
N ARG A 24 -1.70 -17.25 8.43
CA ARG A 24 -3.04 -17.80 8.13
C ARG A 24 -4.14 -17.04 8.85
N SER A 25 -3.90 -16.63 10.09
CA SER A 25 -4.84 -15.80 10.87
C SER A 25 -5.11 -14.46 10.18
N GLN A 26 -4.09 -13.84 9.61
CA GLN A 26 -4.25 -12.62 8.83
C GLN A 26 -5.15 -12.84 7.60
N LEU A 27 -4.96 -13.94 6.88
CA LEU A 27 -5.78 -14.26 5.71
C LEU A 27 -7.25 -14.51 6.09
N THR A 28 -7.50 -15.21 7.18
CA THR A 28 -8.85 -15.42 7.71
C THR A 28 -9.53 -14.10 8.07
N LYS A 29 -8.85 -13.23 8.78
CA LYS A 29 -9.35 -11.90 9.15
C LYS A 29 -9.61 -11.02 7.92
N TYR A 30 -8.72 -11.10 6.94
CA TYR A 30 -8.91 -10.35 5.70
C TYR A 30 -10.11 -10.86 4.88
N ALA A 31 -10.32 -12.17 4.81
CA ALA A 31 -11.49 -12.76 4.17
C ALA A 31 -12.80 -12.23 4.81
N GLU A 32 -12.85 -12.18 6.13
CA GLU A 32 -14.00 -11.64 6.87
C GLU A 32 -14.20 -10.14 6.61
N ALA A 33 -13.12 -9.36 6.63
CA ALA A 33 -13.18 -7.91 6.46
C ALA A 33 -13.51 -7.49 5.02
N SER A 34 -12.98 -8.21 4.02
CA SER A 34 -13.15 -7.89 2.60
C SER A 34 -14.36 -8.53 1.95
N GLY A 35 -14.90 -9.61 2.55
CA GLY A 35 -15.92 -10.44 1.92
C GLY A 35 -15.39 -11.39 0.85
N ASP A 36 -14.07 -11.49 0.68
CA ASP A 36 -13.44 -12.45 -0.23
C ASP A 36 -13.19 -13.78 0.48
N TYR A 37 -14.18 -14.64 0.39
CA TYR A 37 -14.18 -15.98 0.99
C TYR A 37 -13.73 -17.07 0.04
N ASN A 38 -13.01 -16.74 -1.04
CA ASN A 38 -12.49 -17.76 -1.94
C ASN A 38 -11.62 -18.75 -1.14
N PRO A 39 -11.97 -20.05 -1.12
CA PRO A 39 -11.33 -21.02 -0.23
C PRO A 39 -9.84 -21.26 -0.52
N ILE A 40 -9.33 -20.82 -1.66
CA ILE A 40 -7.88 -20.88 -1.95
C ILE A 40 -7.03 -20.06 -0.96
N HIS A 41 -7.65 -19.16 -0.21
CA HIS A 41 -6.99 -18.31 0.78
C HIS A 41 -7.05 -18.87 2.21
N THR A 42 -7.88 -19.87 2.45
CA THR A 42 -8.15 -20.40 3.80
C THR A 42 -8.07 -21.91 3.94
N SER A 43 -8.13 -22.66 2.82
CA SER A 43 -8.08 -24.13 2.78
C SER A 43 -6.97 -24.61 1.88
N ASP A 44 -6.00 -25.35 2.43
CA ASP A 44 -4.93 -25.96 1.63
C ASP A 44 -5.48 -26.96 0.62
N GLU A 45 -6.49 -27.76 1.00
CA GLU A 45 -7.15 -28.71 0.12
C GLU A 45 -7.75 -28.00 -1.11
N ALA A 46 -8.51 -26.93 -0.91
CA ALA A 46 -9.09 -26.15 -2.01
C ALA A 46 -8.00 -25.48 -2.88
N ALA A 47 -6.92 -25.02 -2.27
CA ALA A 47 -5.79 -24.45 -3.01
C ALA A 47 -5.10 -25.51 -3.88
N GLU A 48 -4.86 -26.72 -3.35
CA GLU A 48 -4.26 -27.83 -4.07
C GLU A 48 -5.16 -28.31 -5.23
N GLU A 49 -6.47 -28.38 -5.03
CA GLU A 49 -7.45 -28.67 -6.09
C GLU A 49 -7.41 -27.62 -7.22
N ALA A 50 -7.09 -26.36 -6.87
CA ALA A 50 -6.90 -25.28 -7.84
C ALA A 50 -5.50 -25.28 -8.49
N GLY A 51 -4.64 -26.24 -8.18
CA GLY A 51 -3.29 -26.38 -8.74
C GLY A 51 -2.23 -25.53 -8.02
N LEU A 52 -2.52 -25.06 -6.80
CA LEU A 52 -1.60 -24.30 -5.97
C LEU A 52 -0.89 -25.19 -4.95
N PRO A 53 0.32 -24.86 -4.48
CA PRO A 53 1.02 -25.67 -3.49
C PRO A 53 0.44 -25.55 -2.06
N GLY A 54 -0.48 -24.65 -1.83
CA GLY A 54 -1.15 -24.39 -0.55
C GLY A 54 -1.88 -23.06 -0.60
N VAL A 55 -2.44 -22.62 0.50
CA VAL A 55 -3.16 -21.34 0.56
C VAL A 55 -2.27 -20.19 0.12
N ILE A 56 -2.86 -19.25 -0.58
CA ILE A 56 -2.21 -18.01 -1.01
C ILE A 56 -2.87 -16.80 -0.36
N ALA A 57 -2.10 -15.73 -0.18
CA ALA A 57 -2.63 -14.46 0.28
C ALA A 57 -3.53 -13.83 -0.79
N HIS A 58 -4.55 -13.12 -0.35
CA HIS A 58 -5.40 -12.30 -1.22
C HIS A 58 -4.53 -11.25 -1.91
N GLY A 59 -4.65 -11.13 -3.23
CA GLY A 59 -3.91 -10.13 -3.99
C GLY A 59 -4.15 -8.71 -3.47
N MET A 60 -5.39 -8.36 -3.17
CA MET A 60 -5.74 -7.03 -2.67
C MET A 60 -5.19 -6.75 -1.28
N LEU A 61 -5.00 -7.76 -0.42
CA LEU A 61 -4.29 -7.60 0.84
C LEU A 61 -2.85 -7.15 0.60
N ILE A 62 -2.17 -7.80 -0.34
CA ILE A 62 -0.78 -7.46 -0.67
C ILE A 62 -0.69 -6.08 -1.32
N ALA A 63 -1.60 -5.75 -2.23
CA ALA A 63 -1.69 -4.41 -2.81
C ALA A 63 -1.90 -3.33 -1.74
N ALA A 64 -2.74 -3.59 -0.76
CA ALA A 64 -2.99 -2.66 0.35
C ALA A 64 -1.74 -2.39 1.20
N THR A 65 -0.82 -3.33 1.30
CA THR A 65 0.43 -3.13 2.07
C THR A 65 1.29 -2.01 1.50
N MET A 66 1.22 -1.74 0.21
CA MET A 66 1.93 -0.61 -0.40
C MET A 66 1.42 0.74 0.13
N GLY A 67 0.15 0.82 0.54
CA GLY A 67 -0.42 2.01 1.17
C GLY A 67 0.23 2.37 2.52
N LEU A 68 0.87 1.41 3.18
CA LEU A 68 1.59 1.65 4.43
C LEU A 68 2.76 2.64 4.27
N LEU A 69 3.32 2.75 3.06
CA LEU A 69 4.36 3.74 2.75
C LEU A 69 3.93 5.18 3.03
N LEU A 70 2.64 5.46 2.86
CA LEU A 70 2.06 6.80 3.02
C LEU A 70 1.09 6.91 4.21
N SER A 71 0.85 5.82 4.93
CA SER A 71 -0.15 5.78 6.01
C SER A 71 0.15 6.77 7.15
N THR A 72 1.42 7.08 7.40
CA THR A 72 1.83 8.06 8.43
C THR A 72 1.50 9.51 8.06
N TYR A 73 1.15 9.77 6.80
CA TYR A 73 0.86 11.11 6.28
C TYR A 73 -0.62 11.39 6.05
N LEU A 74 -1.51 10.47 6.45
CA LEU A 74 -2.95 10.60 6.18
C LEU A 74 -3.61 11.78 6.89
N GLU A 75 -3.00 12.35 7.91
CA GLU A 75 -3.44 13.61 8.52
C GLU A 75 -3.16 14.84 7.61
N LEU A 76 -2.21 14.70 6.69
CA LEU A 76 -1.76 15.76 5.80
C LEU A 76 -2.43 15.69 4.42
N GLY A 77 -3.12 14.61 4.11
CA GLY A 77 -3.70 14.39 2.81
C GLY A 77 -4.38 13.03 2.69
N TYR A 78 -4.48 12.53 1.48
CA TYR A 78 -5.09 11.23 1.20
C TYR A 78 -4.46 10.55 -0.02
N ILE A 79 -4.54 9.22 -0.03
CA ILE A 79 -4.21 8.42 -1.20
C ILE A 79 -5.36 8.58 -2.19
N ARG A 80 -5.07 9.16 -3.34
CA ARG A 80 -6.07 9.46 -4.37
C ARG A 80 -6.33 8.28 -5.29
N GLU A 81 -5.26 7.58 -5.65
CA GLU A 81 -5.32 6.46 -6.60
C GLU A 81 -4.27 5.42 -6.26
N ILE A 82 -4.64 4.15 -6.41
CA ILE A 82 -3.72 3.02 -6.41
C ILE A 82 -4.01 2.19 -7.66
N ARG A 83 -2.97 1.90 -8.43
CA ARG A 83 -3.00 0.92 -9.50
C ARG A 83 -2.03 -0.20 -9.16
N SER A 84 -2.47 -1.42 -9.34
CA SER A 84 -1.70 -2.60 -8.96
C SER A 84 -1.66 -3.61 -10.10
N ARG A 85 -0.49 -4.19 -10.30
CA ARG A 85 -0.26 -5.32 -11.18
C ARG A 85 0.33 -6.46 -10.37
N PHE A 86 -0.36 -7.58 -10.37
CA PHE A 86 0.06 -8.79 -9.67
C PHE A 86 0.96 -9.63 -10.58
N SER A 87 2.16 -9.99 -10.08
CA SER A 87 3.17 -10.74 -10.84
C SER A 87 3.68 -11.97 -10.12
N GLY A 88 3.29 -12.18 -8.86
CA GLY A 88 3.68 -13.33 -8.08
C GLY A 88 2.67 -13.64 -6.98
N MET A 89 2.84 -14.81 -6.38
CA MET A 89 2.00 -15.29 -5.29
C MET A 89 2.72 -15.14 -3.96
N VAL A 90 1.95 -14.88 -2.92
CA VAL A 90 2.43 -14.76 -1.54
C VAL A 90 1.78 -15.85 -0.70
N TYR A 91 2.61 -16.56 0.05
CA TYR A 91 2.20 -17.68 0.90
C TYR A 91 2.33 -17.31 2.38
N PRO A 92 1.58 -17.98 3.27
CA PRO A 92 1.85 -17.87 4.71
C PRO A 92 3.32 -18.14 5.02
N GLY A 93 3.93 -17.29 5.83
CA GLY A 93 5.35 -17.35 6.15
C GLY A 93 6.23 -16.44 5.28
N ASP A 94 5.74 -15.98 4.15
CA ASP A 94 6.48 -15.03 3.30
C ASP A 94 6.57 -13.66 3.98
N GLU A 95 7.76 -13.07 3.89
CA GLU A 95 8.04 -11.72 4.39
C GLU A 95 8.09 -10.75 3.21
N LEU A 96 7.33 -9.69 3.32
CA LEU A 96 7.23 -8.67 2.28
C LEU A 96 7.99 -7.41 2.65
N THR A 97 8.67 -6.84 1.69
CA THR A 97 9.23 -5.49 1.75
C THR A 97 8.49 -4.61 0.75
N VAL A 98 7.97 -3.49 1.22
CA VAL A 98 7.30 -2.49 0.39
C VAL A 98 8.20 -1.27 0.23
N GLY A 99 8.20 -0.70 -0.95
CA GLY A 99 9.00 0.48 -1.29
C GLY A 99 8.42 1.23 -2.48
N GLY A 100 9.00 2.36 -2.77
CA GLY A 100 8.55 3.18 -3.88
C GLY A 100 9.47 4.36 -4.17
N ARG A 101 9.19 5.04 -5.25
CA ARG A 101 9.94 6.17 -5.77
C ARG A 101 9.01 7.24 -6.30
N ALA A 102 9.26 8.49 -5.96
CA ALA A 102 8.51 9.61 -6.52
C ALA A 102 8.82 9.77 -8.02
N THR A 103 7.77 9.81 -8.83
CA THR A 103 7.87 9.93 -10.29
C THR A 103 7.26 11.20 -10.83
N GLY A 104 6.42 11.88 -10.05
CA GLY A 104 5.78 13.10 -10.48
C GLY A 104 5.31 13.96 -9.31
N THR A 105 5.24 15.26 -9.57
CA THR A 105 4.65 16.25 -8.67
C THR A 105 3.85 17.25 -9.48
N GLU A 106 2.70 17.65 -8.95
CA GLU A 106 1.83 18.65 -9.57
C GLU A 106 1.27 19.59 -8.50
N ASP A 107 1.51 20.89 -8.67
CA ASP A 107 0.94 21.90 -7.79
C ASP A 107 -0.47 22.27 -8.21
N THR A 108 -1.37 22.34 -7.24
CA THR A 108 -2.74 22.83 -7.40
C THR A 108 -3.05 23.91 -6.37
N PRO A 109 -4.12 24.71 -6.55
CA PRO A 109 -4.50 25.72 -5.55
C PRO A 109 -4.80 25.15 -4.15
N GLU A 110 -5.26 23.90 -4.09
CA GLU A 110 -5.66 23.24 -2.84
C GLU A 110 -4.53 22.41 -2.19
N GLY A 111 -3.43 22.18 -2.91
CA GLY A 111 -2.34 21.36 -2.42
C GLY A 111 -1.44 20.81 -3.52
N ARG A 112 -0.70 19.76 -3.19
CA ARG A 112 0.24 19.13 -4.12
C ARG A 112 -0.10 17.65 -4.31
N LEU A 113 -0.16 17.24 -5.56
CA LEU A 113 -0.29 15.84 -5.94
C LEU A 113 1.10 15.23 -6.14
N TYR A 114 1.39 14.16 -5.44
CA TYR A 114 2.59 13.34 -5.63
C TYR A 114 2.20 12.03 -6.29
N THR A 115 3.01 11.58 -7.22
CA THR A 115 2.87 10.27 -7.86
C THR A 115 4.12 9.44 -7.58
N PHE A 116 3.90 8.17 -7.25
CA PHE A 116 4.95 7.22 -6.89
C PHE A 116 4.79 5.94 -7.71
N ASP A 117 5.90 5.38 -8.18
CA ASP A 117 5.96 3.97 -8.49
C ASP A 117 6.18 3.20 -7.20
N VAL A 118 5.40 2.16 -6.98
CA VAL A 118 5.42 1.38 -5.74
C VAL A 118 5.51 -0.11 -6.02
N TYR A 119 6.02 -0.86 -5.08
CA TYR A 119 6.16 -2.31 -5.18
C TYR A 119 6.05 -2.98 -3.82
N ALA A 120 5.68 -4.26 -3.86
CA ALA A 120 5.87 -5.22 -2.78
C ALA A 120 6.71 -6.38 -3.34
N ARG A 121 7.75 -6.76 -2.63
CA ARG A 121 8.66 -7.85 -3.00
C ARG A 121 8.86 -8.84 -1.86
N LYS A 122 9.08 -10.09 -2.20
CA LYS A 122 9.61 -11.11 -1.31
C LYS A 122 11.03 -11.47 -1.75
N GLY A 123 12.02 -11.21 -0.88
CA GLY A 123 13.41 -11.27 -1.30
C GLY A 123 13.68 -10.33 -2.48
N LYS A 124 14.12 -10.89 -3.59
CA LYS A 124 14.39 -10.15 -4.84
C LYS A 124 13.18 -10.08 -5.78
N ASP A 125 12.15 -10.87 -5.52
CA ASP A 125 11.03 -11.06 -6.44
C ASP A 125 9.91 -10.06 -6.15
N VAL A 126 9.65 -9.17 -7.08
CA VAL A 126 8.50 -8.27 -7.03
C VAL A 126 7.23 -9.07 -7.28
N VAL A 127 6.32 -9.08 -6.32
CA VAL A 127 5.05 -9.80 -6.38
C VAL A 127 3.86 -8.90 -6.75
N VAL A 128 3.95 -7.62 -6.39
CA VAL A 128 3.01 -6.58 -6.82
C VAL A 128 3.82 -5.32 -7.16
N SER A 129 3.49 -4.70 -8.27
CA SER A 129 4.00 -3.39 -8.65
C SER A 129 2.84 -2.48 -9.06
N GLY A 130 3.07 -1.19 -9.03
CA GLY A 130 2.03 -0.27 -9.46
C GLY A 130 2.38 1.19 -9.27
N MET A 131 1.34 1.99 -9.26
CA MET A 131 1.41 3.43 -9.06
C MET A 131 0.49 3.82 -7.92
N MET A 132 0.93 4.77 -7.13
CA MET A 132 0.14 5.37 -6.07
C MET A 132 0.26 6.89 -6.16
N SER A 133 -0.86 7.59 -6.06
CA SER A 133 -0.85 9.03 -5.95
C SER A 133 -1.36 9.47 -4.60
N PHE A 134 -0.72 10.49 -4.04
CA PHE A 134 -1.06 11.08 -2.76
C PHE A 134 -1.27 12.58 -2.93
N PHE A 135 -2.46 13.03 -2.54
CA PHE A 135 -2.77 14.45 -2.52
C PHE A 135 -2.51 15.00 -1.12
N MET A 136 -1.56 15.90 -1.03
CA MET A 136 -1.22 16.59 0.21
C MET A 136 -1.87 17.96 0.22
N PHE A 137 -2.71 18.23 1.22
CA PHE A 137 -3.36 19.51 1.39
C PHE A 137 -2.31 20.64 1.56
N GLU A 138 -2.65 21.83 1.10
CA GLU A 138 -1.84 23.00 1.38
C GLU A 138 -1.73 23.22 2.90
N ASP A 139 -0.58 23.77 3.34
CA ASP A 139 -0.35 24.03 4.76
C ASP A 139 -1.32 25.11 5.26
N ARG A 140 -2.28 24.69 6.08
CA ARG A 140 -3.29 25.58 6.67
C ARG A 140 -2.70 26.72 7.51
N ALA A 141 -1.44 26.61 7.91
CA ALA A 141 -0.75 27.67 8.62
C ALA A 141 -0.42 28.87 7.72
N ARG A 142 -0.41 28.68 6.40
CA ARG A 142 -0.19 29.74 5.41
C ARG A 142 -1.48 30.37 4.88
N VAL A 143 -2.58 29.66 4.97
CA VAL A 143 -3.91 30.16 4.62
C VAL A 143 -4.59 30.50 5.94
N GLY A 144 -4.69 31.79 6.28
CA GLY A 144 -5.35 32.23 7.50
C GLY A 144 -6.72 31.54 7.62
N CYS A 145 -6.82 30.63 8.57
CA CYS A 145 -8.07 29.94 8.85
C CYS A 145 -9.11 30.98 9.26
N PRO A 146 -10.25 31.14 8.55
CA PRO A 146 -11.32 31.98 9.05
C PRO A 146 -11.78 31.40 10.38
N LYS A 147 -11.61 32.15 11.45
CA LYS A 147 -12.14 31.81 12.77
C LYS A 147 -13.63 31.53 12.60
N ARG A 148 -14.07 30.32 12.90
CA ARG A 148 -15.49 30.03 13.03
C ARG A 148 -16.04 30.95 14.12
N SER A 149 -16.89 31.88 13.73
CA SER A 149 -17.74 32.65 14.63
C SER A 149 -18.83 31.78 15.19
#